data_f2f6518bfaba1aaf12f3b969acbde6dc
#
_entry.id   f2f6518bfaba1aaf12f3b969acbde6dc
#
_cell.length_a   1.000
_cell.length_b   1.000
_cell.length_c   1.000
_cell.angle_alpha   90.00
_cell.angle_beta   90.00
_cell.angle_gamma   90.00
#
_symmetry.space_group_name_H-M   'P 1'
#
loop_
_entity.id
_entity.type
_entity.pdbx_description
1 polymer ?
#
loop_
_entity_poly.entity_id
_entity_poly.type
_entity_poly.pdbx_seq_one_letter_code
_entity_poly.pdbx_strand_id
1 'polypeptide(L)'
;MVQMGLDEMIWGRLTDAMLVEDGGVINLPEFVHPRVEPEIAFLLHAPLSGRVDSLTAAAAIEAIAPALEIIDSRYHNFKFSLTDVISDNSSSSGFIVGPWSDPRSDFSNLGMVMEIDGFLAQVGSSAAILGHPLRSLVAAARLVAQRGEQLNAGDIVLAGAATAAEAMTGKRFVQLTVEKLGKVSFTIRS
;
A
#
# COMPACT_ATOMS: atom_id res chain seq x y z
N MET A 1 -5.52 -9.25 -4.66
CA MET A 1 -5.97 -10.63 -4.41
C MET A 1 -6.19 -11.39 -5.69
N VAL A 2 -6.95 -10.91 -6.65
CA VAL A 2 -7.05 -11.53 -7.99
C VAL A 2 -5.67 -11.66 -8.64
N GLN A 3 -4.82 -10.68 -8.46
CA GLN A 3 -3.46 -10.63 -9.00
C GLN A 3 -2.52 -11.72 -8.44
N MET A 4 -2.70 -12.13 -7.18
CA MET A 4 -1.90 -13.18 -6.53
C MET A 4 -2.58 -14.55 -6.56
N GLY A 5 -3.81 -14.67 -7.13
CA GLY A 5 -4.59 -15.91 -7.13
C GLY A 5 -5.01 -16.37 -5.72
N LEU A 6 -5.13 -15.44 -4.78
CA LEU A 6 -5.53 -15.71 -3.40
C LEU A 6 -7.00 -15.34 -3.18
N ASP A 7 -7.73 -16.22 -2.51
CA ASP A 7 -9.15 -16.01 -2.17
C ASP A 7 -9.34 -15.26 -0.84
N GLU A 8 -8.27 -15.02 -0.08
CA GLU A 8 -8.29 -14.37 1.22
C GLU A 8 -7.48 -13.08 1.23
N MET A 9 -7.88 -12.13 2.09
CA MET A 9 -7.09 -10.94 2.35
C MET A 9 -5.88 -11.30 3.21
N ILE A 10 -4.73 -10.78 2.82
CA ILE A 10 -3.48 -10.89 3.56
C ILE A 10 -3.05 -9.52 4.05
N TRP A 11 -2.19 -9.49 5.05
CA TRP A 11 -1.54 -8.28 5.54
C TRP A 11 -0.09 -8.58 5.90
N GLY A 12 0.76 -7.59 5.73
CA GLY A 12 2.15 -7.59 6.15
C GLY A 12 2.40 -6.48 7.17
N ARG A 13 3.53 -6.55 7.85
CA ARG A 13 3.97 -5.54 8.79
C ARG A 13 5.02 -4.66 8.13
N LEU A 14 4.73 -3.37 8.05
CA LEU A 14 5.70 -2.36 7.67
C LEU A 14 6.48 -1.91 8.90
N THR A 15 7.76 -1.58 8.70
CA THR A 15 8.64 -1.04 9.73
C THR A 15 9.18 0.31 9.30
N ASP A 16 9.68 1.09 10.25
CA ASP A 16 10.36 2.37 9.99
C ASP A 16 11.58 2.21 9.07
N ALA A 17 12.28 1.08 9.14
CA ALA A 17 13.39 0.76 8.25
C ALA A 17 12.98 0.54 6.78
N MET A 18 11.70 0.29 6.51
CA MET A 18 11.14 0.12 5.16
C MET A 18 10.63 1.44 4.57
N LEU A 19 10.51 2.50 5.40
CA LEU A 19 10.04 3.81 4.93
C LEU A 19 11.12 4.51 4.13
N VAL A 20 10.76 4.91 2.92
CA VAL A 20 11.57 5.79 2.07
C VAL A 20 10.87 7.14 1.96
N GLU A 21 11.60 8.23 2.06
CA GLU A 21 11.06 9.57 1.89
C GLU A 21 10.51 9.78 0.47
N ASP A 22 9.47 10.62 0.32
CA ASP A 22 9.00 11.03 -1.00
C ASP A 22 10.11 11.74 -1.78
N GLY A 23 10.33 11.33 -3.03
CA GLY A 23 11.47 11.74 -3.84
C GLY A 23 12.79 11.03 -3.51
N GLY A 24 12.78 10.10 -2.56
CA GLY A 24 13.95 9.34 -2.11
C GLY A 24 14.49 8.35 -3.15
N VAL A 25 15.45 7.54 -2.73
CA VAL A 25 16.16 6.60 -3.60
C VAL A 25 16.02 5.17 -3.09
N ILE A 26 15.63 4.27 -3.98
CA ILE A 26 15.63 2.83 -3.78
C ILE A 26 16.86 2.23 -4.46
N ASN A 27 17.67 1.47 -3.73
CA ASN A 27 18.82 0.75 -4.27
C ASN A 27 18.36 -0.63 -4.75
N LEU A 28 18.24 -0.83 -6.05
CA LEU A 28 17.71 -2.07 -6.62
C LEU A 28 18.50 -3.34 -6.22
N PRO A 29 19.83 -3.32 -6.07
CA PRO A 29 20.60 -4.48 -5.64
C PRO A 29 20.27 -5.02 -4.23
N GLU A 30 19.56 -4.26 -3.41
CA GLU A 30 19.09 -4.69 -2.08
C GLU A 30 17.87 -5.61 -2.15
N PHE A 31 17.27 -5.77 -3.33
CA PHE A 31 16.06 -6.54 -3.58
C PHE A 31 16.32 -7.72 -4.53
N VAL A 32 15.43 -8.70 -4.52
CA VAL A 32 15.51 -9.91 -5.37
C VAL A 32 14.89 -9.65 -6.75
N HIS A 33 13.62 -9.29 -6.78
CA HIS A 33 12.87 -8.94 -8.00
C HIS A 33 11.68 -8.01 -7.69
N PRO A 34 11.95 -6.80 -7.19
CA PRO A 34 10.95 -5.93 -6.63
C PRO A 34 9.94 -5.44 -7.67
N ARG A 35 8.73 -5.23 -7.18
CA ARG A 35 7.64 -4.58 -7.91
C ARG A 35 7.08 -3.45 -7.08
N VAL A 36 6.37 -2.52 -7.73
CA VAL A 36 5.73 -1.38 -7.09
C VAL A 36 4.23 -1.38 -7.33
N GLU A 37 3.46 -1.03 -6.30
CA GLU A 37 2.01 -0.98 -6.30
C GLU A 37 1.50 0.39 -5.84
N PRO A 38 0.44 0.94 -6.50
CA PRO A 38 -0.19 2.17 -6.06
C PRO A 38 -1.24 1.90 -4.97
N GLU A 39 -1.19 2.69 -3.90
CA GLU A 39 -1.99 2.52 -2.70
C GLU A 39 -2.51 3.84 -2.12
N ILE A 40 -3.42 3.75 -1.15
CA ILE A 40 -3.83 4.84 -0.27
C ILE A 40 -3.29 4.54 1.13
N ALA A 41 -2.59 5.51 1.74
CA ALA A 41 -2.16 5.45 3.12
C ALA A 41 -3.18 6.11 4.05
N PHE A 42 -3.44 5.50 5.21
CA PHE A 42 -4.19 6.05 6.33
C PHE A 42 -3.24 6.26 7.50
N LEU A 43 -3.18 7.47 8.04
CA LEU A 43 -2.57 7.75 9.35
C LEU A 43 -3.68 7.71 10.40
N LEU A 44 -3.46 6.97 11.48
CA LEU A 44 -4.45 6.84 12.54
C LEU A 44 -4.15 7.78 13.71
N HIS A 45 -5.20 8.42 14.28
CA HIS A 45 -5.11 9.14 15.56
C HIS A 45 -5.74 8.39 16.73
N ALA A 46 -6.45 7.30 16.45
CA ALA A 46 -7.10 6.48 17.48
C ALA A 46 -6.92 4.99 17.17
N PRO A 47 -6.88 4.13 18.20
CA PRO A 47 -6.70 2.70 18.01
C PRO A 47 -7.93 2.06 17.37
N LEU A 48 -7.70 0.99 16.58
CA LEU A 48 -8.74 0.14 16.00
C LEU A 48 -8.42 -1.33 16.27
N SER A 49 -9.42 -2.08 16.71
CA SER A 49 -9.29 -3.52 16.96
C SER A 49 -10.60 -4.25 16.78
N GLY A 50 -10.53 -5.48 16.27
CA GLY A 50 -11.67 -6.37 16.13
C GLY A 50 -12.64 -5.96 15.02
N ARG A 51 -13.92 -6.23 15.24
CA ARG A 51 -14.98 -5.89 14.29
C ARG A 51 -15.42 -4.44 14.49
N VAL A 52 -14.95 -3.57 13.63
CA VAL A 52 -15.38 -2.17 13.56
C VAL A 52 -16.25 -1.94 12.33
N ASP A 53 -17.14 -0.98 12.38
CA ASP A 53 -17.86 -0.51 11.20
C ASP A 53 -17.09 0.59 10.46
N SER A 54 -17.57 0.98 9.30
CA SER A 54 -16.92 2.00 8.47
C SER A 54 -16.92 3.39 9.12
N LEU A 55 -17.89 3.72 9.95
CA LEU A 55 -17.95 5.01 10.64
C LEU A 55 -16.86 5.08 11.73
N THR A 56 -16.73 4.01 12.51
CA THR A 56 -15.68 3.88 13.53
C THR A 56 -14.29 3.93 12.88
N ALA A 57 -14.09 3.19 11.78
CA ALA A 57 -12.82 3.21 11.06
C ALA A 57 -12.50 4.59 10.49
N ALA A 58 -13.48 5.27 9.86
CA ALA A 58 -13.30 6.62 9.33
C ALA A 58 -12.98 7.63 10.45
N ALA A 59 -13.66 7.52 11.60
CA ALA A 59 -13.42 8.40 12.74
C ALA A 59 -12.03 8.24 13.38
N ALA A 60 -11.31 7.17 13.11
CA ALA A 60 -9.95 6.94 13.62
C ALA A 60 -8.85 7.50 12.70
N ILE A 61 -9.20 7.96 11.49
CA ILE A 61 -8.22 8.47 10.52
C ILE A 61 -7.90 9.93 10.81
N GLU A 62 -6.62 10.23 10.98
CA GLU A 62 -6.10 11.59 11.10
C GLU A 62 -5.88 12.23 9.73
N ALA A 63 -5.28 11.47 8.81
CA ALA A 63 -4.95 11.94 7.47
C ALA A 63 -4.91 10.79 6.46
N ILE A 64 -5.02 11.13 5.18
CA ILE A 64 -4.88 10.21 4.04
C ILE A 64 -3.81 10.72 3.09
N ALA A 65 -3.13 9.80 2.38
CA ALA A 65 -2.10 10.18 1.42
C ALA A 65 -2.05 9.21 0.24
N PRO A 66 -1.51 9.64 -0.92
CA PRO A 66 -1.07 8.69 -1.95
C PRO A 66 0.13 7.93 -1.42
N ALA A 67 0.22 6.63 -1.71
CA ALA A 67 1.34 5.81 -1.30
C ALA A 67 1.77 4.84 -2.41
N LEU A 68 3.03 4.44 -2.36
CA LEU A 68 3.60 3.38 -3.17
C LEU A 68 4.13 2.30 -2.23
N GLU A 69 3.71 1.05 -2.42
CA GLU A 69 4.31 -0.09 -1.76
C GLU A 69 5.30 -0.78 -2.70
N ILE A 70 6.44 -1.18 -2.15
CA ILE A 70 7.42 -2.04 -2.82
C ILE A 70 7.26 -3.44 -2.26
N ILE A 71 6.87 -4.36 -3.12
CA ILE A 71 6.79 -5.77 -2.82
C ILE A 71 7.98 -6.50 -3.44
N ASP A 72 8.60 -7.40 -2.68
CA ASP A 72 9.74 -8.21 -3.12
C ASP A 72 9.64 -9.61 -2.55
N SER A 73 9.16 -10.56 -3.35
CA SER A 73 8.94 -11.92 -2.90
C SER A 73 10.25 -12.71 -2.83
N ARG A 74 10.46 -13.47 -1.76
CA ARG A 74 11.53 -14.48 -1.66
C ARG A 74 11.24 -15.76 -2.44
N TYR A 75 10.03 -15.86 -3.03
CA TYR A 75 9.60 -16.99 -3.85
C TYR A 75 9.82 -16.70 -5.34
N HIS A 76 10.34 -17.70 -6.05
CA HIS A 76 10.70 -17.58 -7.47
C HIS A 76 9.48 -17.20 -8.33
N ASN A 77 9.62 -16.13 -9.11
CA ASN A 77 8.58 -15.60 -10.01
C ASN A 77 7.25 -15.25 -9.33
N PHE A 78 7.25 -14.85 -8.04
CA PHE A 78 6.03 -14.60 -7.26
C PHE A 78 5.05 -15.79 -7.26
N LYS A 79 5.59 -17.03 -7.30
CA LYS A 79 4.79 -18.25 -7.21
C LYS A 79 4.85 -18.81 -5.80
N PHE A 80 3.77 -18.68 -5.06
CA PHE A 80 3.66 -19.05 -3.66
C PHE A 80 2.24 -19.50 -3.31
N SER A 81 2.10 -20.28 -2.25
CA SER A 81 0.84 -20.56 -1.58
C SER A 81 0.44 -19.40 -0.63
N LEU A 82 -0.78 -19.44 -0.10
CA LEU A 82 -1.21 -18.49 0.94
C LEU A 82 -0.29 -18.52 2.16
N THR A 83 0.10 -19.70 2.61
CA THR A 83 1.02 -19.87 3.75
C THR A 83 2.39 -19.26 3.47
N ASP A 84 2.90 -19.46 2.27
CA ASP A 84 4.20 -18.92 1.84
C ASP A 84 4.21 -17.40 1.88
N VAL A 85 3.21 -16.74 1.25
CA VAL A 85 3.17 -15.28 1.19
C VAL A 85 2.94 -14.65 2.56
N ILE A 86 2.16 -15.29 3.45
CA ILE A 86 2.02 -14.83 4.84
C ILE A 86 3.35 -14.93 5.58
N SER A 87 4.09 -16.04 5.40
CA SER A 87 5.42 -16.23 6.00
C SER A 87 6.45 -15.26 5.46
N ASP A 88 6.24 -14.78 4.23
CA ASP A 88 7.05 -13.79 3.52
C ASP A 88 6.59 -12.34 3.78
N ASN A 89 5.90 -12.11 4.90
CA ASN A 89 5.38 -10.80 5.29
C ASN A 89 4.53 -10.13 4.19
N SER A 90 3.73 -10.90 3.47
CA SER A 90 2.95 -10.44 2.30
C SER A 90 3.80 -9.85 1.18
N SER A 91 5.09 -10.22 1.11
CA SER A 91 6.13 -9.66 0.23
C SER A 91 6.45 -8.19 0.48
N SER A 92 5.89 -7.55 1.51
CA SER A 92 6.15 -6.14 1.86
C SER A 92 7.63 -5.92 2.14
N SER A 93 8.24 -4.95 1.46
CA SER A 93 9.69 -4.73 1.49
C SER A 93 10.10 -3.26 1.53
N GLY A 94 9.21 -2.35 1.18
CA GLY A 94 9.41 -0.91 1.27
C GLY A 94 8.13 -0.14 1.02
N PHE A 95 8.09 1.12 1.43
CA PHE A 95 6.95 1.99 1.14
C PHE A 95 7.33 3.46 1.14
N ILE A 96 6.58 4.24 0.38
CA ILE A 96 6.72 5.68 0.25
C ILE A 96 5.35 6.30 0.47
N VAL A 97 5.26 7.33 1.31
CA VAL A 97 4.02 8.08 1.57
C VAL A 97 4.19 9.49 1.07
N GLY A 98 3.25 9.95 0.25
CA GLY A 98 3.21 11.31 -0.25
C GLY A 98 2.61 12.30 0.74
N PRO A 99 2.20 13.49 0.27
CA PRO A 99 1.66 14.52 1.15
C PRO A 99 0.35 14.10 1.82
N TRP A 100 0.25 14.34 3.12
CA TRP A 100 -0.96 14.09 3.90
C TRP A 100 -2.08 15.10 3.57
N SER A 101 -3.30 14.60 3.49
CA SER A 101 -4.51 15.34 3.13
C SER A 101 -5.63 15.12 4.15
N ASP A 102 -6.62 16.01 4.16
CA ASP A 102 -7.80 15.93 5.05
C ASP A 102 -8.60 14.64 4.78
N PRO A 103 -8.80 13.78 5.78
CA PRO A 103 -9.53 12.52 5.64
C PRO A 103 -11.03 12.69 5.40
N ARG A 104 -11.58 13.92 5.58
CA ARG A 104 -12.98 14.24 5.28
C ARG A 104 -13.24 14.41 3.78
N SER A 105 -12.19 14.50 2.96
CA SER A 105 -12.33 14.50 1.52
C SER A 105 -12.89 13.17 1.04
N ASP A 106 -13.74 13.20 0.01
CA ASP A 106 -14.22 11.96 -0.60
C ASP A 106 -13.07 11.27 -1.36
N PHE A 107 -12.66 10.13 -0.85
CA PHE A 107 -11.62 9.25 -1.43
C PHE A 107 -12.17 7.92 -1.94
N SER A 108 -13.48 7.81 -2.10
CA SER A 108 -14.14 6.56 -2.52
C SER A 108 -13.80 6.14 -3.96
N ASN A 109 -13.57 7.13 -4.85
CA ASN A 109 -13.31 6.89 -6.27
C ASN A 109 -12.41 7.98 -6.86
N LEU A 110 -11.17 8.04 -6.40
CA LEU A 110 -10.15 8.96 -6.93
C LEU A 110 -9.39 8.29 -8.07
N GLY A 111 -9.16 9.01 -9.15
CA GLY A 111 -8.28 8.57 -10.23
C GLY A 111 -6.85 8.38 -9.74
N MET A 112 -6.21 7.28 -10.14
CA MET A 112 -4.84 6.94 -9.79
C MET A 112 -4.06 6.65 -11.07
N VAL A 113 -2.96 7.39 -11.29
CA VAL A 113 -2.10 7.25 -12.47
C VAL A 113 -0.68 7.01 -12.02
N MET A 114 -0.13 5.85 -12.35
CA MET A 114 1.27 5.52 -12.11
C MET A 114 2.07 5.63 -13.40
N GLU A 115 3.14 6.42 -13.35
CA GLU A 115 4.09 6.63 -14.44
C GLU A 115 5.44 6.04 -14.05
N ILE A 116 6.11 5.39 -15.00
CA ILE A 116 7.47 4.87 -14.85
C ILE A 116 8.32 5.45 -15.97
N ASP A 117 9.43 6.10 -15.61
CA ASP A 117 10.34 6.80 -16.53
C ASP A 117 9.63 7.83 -17.43
N GLY A 118 8.55 8.45 -16.92
CA GLY A 118 7.72 9.44 -17.63
C GLY A 118 6.71 8.83 -18.60
N PHE A 119 6.54 7.52 -18.62
CA PHE A 119 5.54 6.83 -19.44
C PHE A 119 4.43 6.27 -18.55
N LEU A 120 3.20 6.34 -19.07
CA LEU A 120 2.05 5.74 -18.43
C LEU A 120 2.26 4.23 -18.25
N ALA A 121 2.29 3.77 -16.99
CA ALA A 121 2.41 2.35 -16.65
C ALA A 121 1.06 1.76 -16.25
N GLN A 122 0.34 2.44 -15.34
CA GLN A 122 -0.95 1.96 -14.83
C GLN A 122 -1.95 3.11 -14.66
N VAL A 123 -3.21 2.81 -14.89
CA VAL A 123 -4.35 3.68 -14.57
C VAL A 123 -5.35 2.88 -13.74
N GLY A 124 -5.75 3.43 -12.64
CA GLY A 124 -6.70 2.80 -11.73
C GLY A 124 -7.55 3.81 -10.99
N SER A 125 -8.21 3.32 -9.98
CA SER A 125 -9.03 4.15 -9.09
C SER A 125 -8.93 3.59 -7.67
N SER A 126 -9.03 4.47 -6.68
CA SER A 126 -9.16 4.06 -5.28
C SER A 126 -10.35 3.11 -5.04
N ALA A 127 -11.40 3.18 -5.85
CA ALA A 127 -12.52 2.24 -5.80
C ALA A 127 -12.14 0.79 -6.13
N ALA A 128 -11.02 0.56 -6.85
CA ALA A 128 -10.53 -0.80 -7.12
C ALA A 128 -10.06 -1.50 -5.83
N ILE A 129 -9.72 -0.73 -4.80
CA ILE A 129 -9.34 -1.23 -3.48
C ILE A 129 -10.60 -1.69 -2.73
N LEU A 130 -10.98 -2.94 -2.89
CA LEU A 130 -12.16 -3.58 -2.25
C LEU A 130 -13.50 -2.82 -2.47
N GLY A 131 -13.64 -2.04 -3.54
CA GLY A 131 -14.79 -1.16 -3.80
C GLY A 131 -14.77 0.16 -3.03
N HIS A 132 -13.93 0.28 -2.01
CA HIS A 132 -13.67 1.49 -1.23
C HIS A 132 -12.45 1.28 -0.33
N PRO A 133 -11.42 2.15 -0.30
CA PRO A 133 -10.19 1.95 0.48
C PRO A 133 -10.43 1.74 1.99
N LEU A 134 -11.46 2.38 2.56
CA LEU A 134 -11.82 2.23 3.97
C LEU A 134 -12.13 0.78 4.37
N ARG A 135 -12.56 -0.06 3.41
CA ARG A 135 -12.80 -1.49 3.67
C ARG A 135 -11.51 -2.24 4.00
N SER A 136 -10.36 -1.79 3.46
CA SER A 136 -9.07 -2.36 3.84
C SER A 136 -8.74 -2.05 5.29
N LEU A 137 -9.00 -0.82 5.77
CA LEU A 137 -8.79 -0.46 7.18
C LEU A 137 -9.70 -1.25 8.12
N VAL A 138 -10.99 -1.40 7.77
CA VAL A 138 -11.95 -2.24 8.53
C VAL A 138 -11.44 -3.69 8.61
N ALA A 139 -10.93 -4.19 7.51
CA ALA A 139 -10.41 -5.55 7.45
C ALA A 139 -9.09 -5.70 8.22
N ALA A 140 -8.18 -4.73 8.14
CA ALA A 140 -6.93 -4.71 8.87
C ALA A 140 -7.20 -4.77 10.39
N ALA A 141 -8.11 -3.93 10.92
CA ALA A 141 -8.50 -3.96 12.32
C ALA A 141 -8.98 -5.34 12.78
N ARG A 142 -9.77 -6.03 11.96
CA ARG A 142 -10.24 -7.39 12.22
C ARG A 142 -9.11 -8.42 12.17
N LEU A 143 -8.24 -8.33 11.16
CA LEU A 143 -7.18 -9.33 10.93
C LEU A 143 -6.09 -9.26 12.00
N VAL A 144 -5.66 -8.06 12.40
CA VAL A 144 -4.67 -7.92 13.49
C VAL A 144 -5.22 -8.39 14.82
N ALA A 145 -6.52 -8.14 15.09
CA ALA A 145 -7.18 -8.60 16.31
C ALA A 145 -7.25 -10.13 16.42
N GLN A 146 -7.33 -10.86 15.31
CA GLN A 146 -7.25 -12.34 15.30
C GLN A 146 -5.90 -12.86 15.80
N ARG A 147 -4.88 -12.01 15.82
CA ARG A 147 -3.53 -12.30 16.35
C ARG A 147 -3.33 -11.76 17.76
N GLY A 148 -4.36 -11.20 18.40
CA GLY A 148 -4.28 -10.56 19.71
C GLY A 148 -3.62 -9.18 19.66
N GLU A 149 -3.57 -8.56 18.50
CA GLU A 149 -2.98 -7.24 18.26
C GLU A 149 -4.04 -6.19 17.97
N GLN A 150 -3.63 -4.94 17.85
CA GLN A 150 -4.47 -3.82 17.41
C GLN A 150 -3.68 -2.85 16.55
N LEU A 151 -4.38 -2.03 15.79
CA LEU A 151 -3.82 -0.83 15.19
C LEU A 151 -3.83 0.29 16.24
N ASN A 152 -2.76 1.07 16.32
CA ASN A 152 -2.60 2.13 17.34
C ASN A 152 -2.67 3.52 16.71
N ALA A 153 -2.85 4.53 17.54
CA ALA A 153 -2.64 5.91 17.11
C ALA A 153 -1.17 6.08 16.66
N GLY A 154 -0.97 6.76 15.54
CA GLY A 154 0.32 6.92 14.87
C GLY A 154 0.66 5.81 13.87
N ASP A 155 -0.07 4.71 13.83
CA ASP A 155 0.15 3.68 12.81
C ASP A 155 -0.26 4.18 11.42
N ILE A 156 0.52 3.78 10.42
CA ILE A 156 0.20 3.96 9.00
C ILE A 156 -0.31 2.63 8.45
N VAL A 157 -1.48 2.66 7.82
CA VAL A 157 -2.06 1.50 7.14
C VAL A 157 -2.11 1.77 5.65
N LEU A 158 -1.41 0.97 4.86
CA LEU A 158 -1.49 0.99 3.41
C LEU A 158 -2.68 0.15 2.95
N ALA A 159 -3.47 0.70 2.06
CA ALA A 159 -4.65 0.08 1.47
C ALA A 159 -4.47 -0.07 -0.03
N GLY A 160 -4.37 -1.30 -0.49
CA GLY A 160 -4.19 -1.58 -1.90
C GLY A 160 -4.29 -3.06 -2.29
N ALA A 161 -3.79 -3.37 -3.45
CA ALA A 161 -3.34 -2.42 -4.47
C ALA A 161 -4.50 -1.94 -5.35
N ALA A 162 -4.39 -0.72 -5.88
CA ALA A 162 -5.41 -0.16 -6.80
C ALA A 162 -5.25 -0.67 -8.24
N THR A 163 -4.06 -1.15 -8.61
CA THR A 163 -3.74 -1.74 -9.93
C THR A 163 -2.80 -2.93 -9.77
N ALA A 164 -2.45 -3.55 -10.89
CA ALA A 164 -1.39 -4.56 -10.91
C ALA A 164 -0.02 -3.96 -10.55
N ALA A 165 0.83 -4.78 -9.91
CA ALA A 165 2.21 -4.43 -9.57
C ALA A 165 3.11 -4.36 -10.79
N GLU A 166 3.94 -3.32 -10.88
CA GLU A 166 4.90 -3.12 -11.97
C GLU A 166 6.32 -3.48 -11.56
N ALA A 167 7.04 -4.21 -12.42
CA ALA A 167 8.43 -4.58 -12.19
C ALA A 167 9.36 -3.35 -12.21
N MET A 168 10.27 -3.29 -11.24
CA MET A 168 11.20 -2.17 -11.09
C MET A 168 12.53 -2.37 -11.83
N THR A 169 12.86 -3.60 -12.23
CA THR A 169 14.12 -3.92 -12.93
C THR A 169 14.27 -3.13 -14.24
N GLY A 170 15.42 -2.46 -14.41
CA GLY A 170 15.72 -1.64 -15.58
C GLY A 170 14.99 -0.29 -15.63
N LYS A 171 14.31 0.09 -14.56
CA LYS A 171 13.61 1.37 -14.40
C LYS A 171 14.47 2.34 -13.57
N ARG A 172 14.14 3.64 -13.64
CA ARG A 172 14.89 4.71 -12.97
C ARG A 172 14.06 5.61 -12.09
N PHE A 173 12.77 5.78 -12.42
CA PHE A 173 11.90 6.70 -11.70
C PHE A 173 10.46 6.18 -11.71
N VAL A 174 9.77 6.29 -10.58
CA VAL A 174 8.35 5.97 -10.42
C VAL A 174 7.64 7.16 -9.81
N GLN A 175 6.49 7.51 -10.36
CA GLN A 175 5.59 8.52 -9.82
C GLN A 175 4.15 8.01 -9.82
N LEU A 176 3.47 8.17 -8.71
CA LEU A 176 2.03 8.00 -8.60
C LEU A 176 1.37 9.37 -8.43
N THR A 177 0.35 9.65 -9.23
CA THR A 177 -0.55 10.79 -9.05
C THR A 177 -1.91 10.25 -8.61
N VAL A 178 -2.41 10.73 -7.47
CA VAL A 178 -3.77 10.43 -7.00
C VAL A 178 -4.58 11.72 -7.03
N GLU A 179 -5.72 11.68 -7.70
CA GLU A 179 -6.64 12.82 -7.81
C GLU A 179 -6.91 13.41 -6.41
N LYS A 180 -6.85 14.73 -6.27
CA LYS A 180 -7.05 15.51 -5.02
C LYS A 180 -6.04 15.25 -3.90
N LEU A 181 -5.29 14.16 -3.89
CA LEU A 181 -4.32 13.86 -2.84
C LEU A 181 -2.89 14.29 -3.21
N GLY A 182 -2.60 14.48 -4.50
CA GLY A 182 -1.27 14.89 -4.96
C GLY A 182 -0.45 13.74 -5.53
N LYS A 183 0.87 13.85 -5.36
CA LYS A 183 1.84 12.93 -5.98
C LYS A 183 2.78 12.36 -4.94
N VAL A 184 3.29 11.18 -5.24
CA VAL A 184 4.38 10.53 -4.50
C VAL A 184 5.32 9.88 -5.51
N SER A 185 6.62 9.87 -5.23
CA SER A 185 7.62 9.41 -6.20
C SER A 185 8.87 8.85 -5.53
N PHE A 186 9.67 8.12 -6.29
CA PHE A 186 11.03 7.74 -5.90
C PHE A 186 11.91 7.48 -7.12
N THR A 187 13.22 7.53 -6.91
CA THR A 187 14.24 7.20 -7.91
C THR A 187 14.78 5.79 -7.65
N ILE A 188 15.10 5.05 -8.71
CA ILE A 188 15.69 3.71 -8.65
C ILE A 188 17.17 3.82 -9.05
N ARG A 189 18.05 3.33 -8.18
CA ARG A 189 19.48 3.18 -8.45
C ARG A 189 19.80 1.71 -8.71
N SER A 190 20.43 1.43 -9.85
CA SER A 190 20.93 0.10 -10.25
C SER A 190 22.32 -0.17 -9.70
#